data_53219b57caba5988c0ad9d16e9e9de18
#
_entry.id   53219b57caba5988c0ad9d16e9e9de18
#
_cell.length_a   1.000
_cell.length_b   1.000
_cell.length_c   1.000
_cell.angle_alpha   90.00
_cell.angle_beta   90.00
_cell.angle_gamma   90.00
#
_symmetry.space_group_name_H-M   'P 1'
#
loop_
_entity.id
_entity.type
_entity.pdbx_description
1 polymer ?
#
loop_
_entity_poly.entity_id
_entity_poly.type
_entity_poly.pdbx_seq_one_letter_code
_entity_poly.pdbx_strand_id
1 'polypeptide(L)'
;EMKEKRAEIGYSLSKDYWGKGIIPEAVTRVIKYGFEDLGLEKIFAQTDLRNKPSQEVMKKMGMTKEGIFRKHAIAQNKRRDIIYFSILKSEWREK
;
A
#
# COMPACT_ATOMS: atom_id res chain seq x y z
N GLU A 1 1.87 -4.09 12.16
CA GLU A 1 1.96 -4.43 13.57
C GLU A 1 0.62 -4.92 14.09
N MET A 2 0.54 -6.21 14.34
CA MET A 2 -0.75 -6.82 14.71
C MET A 2 -1.24 -6.33 16.07
N LYS A 3 -0.31 -6.06 16.98
CA LYS A 3 -0.68 -5.59 18.30
C LYS A 3 -1.46 -4.29 18.25
N GLU A 4 -1.19 -3.47 17.26
CA GLU A 4 -1.89 -2.20 17.08
C GLU A 4 -3.02 -2.30 16.06
N LYS A 5 -3.32 -3.51 15.62
CA LYS A 5 -4.38 -3.78 14.65
C LYS A 5 -4.16 -3.04 13.34
N ARG A 6 -2.92 -2.92 12.95
CA ARG A 6 -2.56 -2.34 11.67
C ARG A 6 -1.44 -3.17 11.07
N ALA A 7 -1.36 -3.18 9.76
CA ALA A 7 -0.33 -3.93 9.07
C ALA A 7 0.03 -3.21 7.78
N GLU A 8 1.25 -3.42 7.34
CA GLU A 8 1.74 -2.87 6.10
C GLU A 8 1.61 -3.90 5.00
N ILE A 9 1.13 -3.47 3.84
CA ILE A 9 1.21 -4.28 2.65
C ILE A 9 2.57 -4.02 2.06
N GLY A 10 3.47 -4.99 2.25
CA GLY A 10 4.77 -4.92 1.61
C GLY A 10 4.69 -5.74 0.35
N TYR A 11 4.80 -5.09 -0.78
CA TYR A 11 4.89 -5.84 -2.01
C TYR A 11 5.94 -5.22 -2.89
N SER A 12 6.72 -6.09 -3.47
CA SER A 12 7.69 -5.72 -4.47
C SER A 12 7.01 -5.99 -5.80
N LEU A 13 6.71 -4.94 -6.54
CA LEU A 13 6.01 -5.09 -7.80
C LEU A 13 7.00 -5.08 -8.93
N SER A 14 7.16 -6.23 -9.57
CA SER A 14 7.92 -6.29 -10.80
C SER A 14 7.17 -5.51 -11.87
N LYS A 15 7.93 -4.81 -12.72
CA LYS A 15 7.34 -4.09 -13.83
C LYS A 15 6.52 -5.00 -14.73
N ASP A 16 6.85 -6.29 -14.74
CA ASP A 16 6.17 -7.24 -15.60
C ASP A 16 4.70 -7.41 -15.24
N TYR A 17 4.31 -7.05 -14.03
CA TYR A 17 2.92 -7.20 -13.58
C TYR A 17 2.15 -5.90 -13.64
N TRP A 18 2.82 -4.80 -13.93
CA TRP A 18 2.16 -3.50 -13.96
C TRP A 18 1.23 -3.43 -15.16
N GLY A 19 0.02 -2.92 -14.93
CA GLY A 19 -0.93 -2.70 -16.02
C GLY A 19 -1.65 -3.94 -16.49
N LYS A 20 -1.39 -5.08 -15.89
CA LYS A 20 -2.04 -6.33 -16.30
C LYS A 20 -3.27 -6.69 -15.48
N GLY A 21 -3.63 -5.85 -14.52
CA GLY A 21 -4.81 -6.10 -13.70
C GLY A 21 -4.60 -7.14 -12.60
N ILE A 22 -3.45 -7.79 -12.59
CA ILE A 22 -3.18 -8.85 -11.63
C ILE A 22 -2.91 -8.28 -10.24
N ILE A 23 -2.12 -7.21 -10.18
CA ILE A 23 -1.71 -6.63 -8.91
C ILE A 23 -2.89 -6.03 -8.15
N PRO A 24 -3.76 -5.21 -8.79
CA PRO A 24 -4.91 -4.67 -8.06
C PRO A 24 -5.80 -5.76 -7.48
N GLU A 25 -6.00 -6.85 -8.20
CA GLU A 25 -6.82 -7.94 -7.70
C GLU A 25 -6.19 -8.60 -6.49
N ALA A 26 -4.87 -8.85 -6.55
CA ALA A 26 -4.18 -9.47 -5.43
C ALA A 26 -4.19 -8.56 -4.21
N VAL A 27 -3.99 -7.27 -4.40
CA VAL A 27 -4.00 -6.31 -3.30
C VAL A 27 -5.40 -6.24 -2.68
N THR A 28 -6.44 -6.26 -3.51
CA THR A 28 -7.82 -6.27 -3.00
C THR A 28 -8.07 -7.45 -2.09
N ARG A 29 -7.58 -8.63 -2.47
CA ARG A 29 -7.75 -9.82 -1.65
C ARG A 29 -6.99 -9.72 -0.33
N VAL A 30 -5.81 -9.15 -0.35
CA VAL A 30 -5.02 -8.98 0.86
C VAL A 30 -5.72 -8.02 1.81
N ILE A 31 -6.27 -6.93 1.29
CA ILE A 31 -6.99 -5.96 2.10
C ILE A 31 -8.22 -6.60 2.74
N LYS A 32 -8.98 -7.35 1.96
CA LYS A 32 -10.16 -8.03 2.47
C LYS A 32 -9.79 -8.99 3.59
N TYR A 33 -8.76 -9.79 3.38
CA TYR A 33 -8.30 -10.73 4.38
C TYR A 33 -7.89 -10.01 5.66
N GLY A 34 -7.17 -8.90 5.51
CA GLY A 34 -6.72 -8.15 6.68
C GLY A 34 -7.88 -7.61 7.49
N PHE A 35 -8.88 -7.03 6.84
CA PHE A 35 -9.99 -6.44 7.57
C PHE A 35 -10.97 -7.49 8.09
N GLU A 36 -11.25 -8.52 7.32
CA GLU A 36 -12.28 -9.48 7.69
C GLU A 36 -11.76 -10.63 8.55
N ASP A 37 -10.58 -11.15 8.21
CA ASP A 37 -10.07 -12.34 8.89
C ASP A 37 -9.14 -12.02 10.03
N LEU A 38 -8.31 -10.98 9.88
CA LEU A 38 -7.35 -10.62 10.91
C LEU A 38 -7.85 -9.53 11.85
N GLY A 39 -8.97 -8.90 11.54
CA GLY A 39 -9.54 -7.87 12.40
C GLY A 39 -8.74 -6.59 12.44
N LEU A 40 -7.97 -6.30 11.40
CA LEU A 40 -7.19 -5.09 11.35
C LEU A 40 -8.10 -3.87 11.23
N GLU A 41 -7.61 -2.74 11.69
CA GLU A 41 -8.35 -1.48 11.58
C GLU A 41 -7.71 -0.52 10.59
N LYS A 42 -6.44 -0.76 10.22
CA LYS A 42 -5.74 0.07 9.27
C LYS A 42 -4.76 -0.78 8.47
N ILE A 43 -4.74 -0.55 7.18
CA ILE A 43 -3.74 -1.17 6.30
C ILE A 43 -3.04 -0.04 5.58
N PHE A 44 -1.71 -0.08 5.55
CA PHE A 44 -0.94 0.99 4.94
C PHE A 44 0.12 0.42 4.01
N ALA A 45 0.60 1.29 3.13
CA ALA A 45 1.64 0.92 2.17
C ALA A 45 2.51 2.14 1.93
N GLN A 46 3.75 1.91 1.59
CA GLN A 46 4.66 2.99 1.28
C GLN A 46 5.53 2.60 0.11
N THR A 47 5.95 3.58 -0.65
CA THR A 47 6.77 3.34 -1.82
C THR A 47 7.59 4.60 -2.11
N ASP A 48 8.60 4.45 -2.96
CA ASP A 48 9.40 5.57 -3.43
C ASP A 48 8.48 6.58 -4.12
N LEU A 49 8.66 7.86 -3.81
CA LEU A 49 7.83 8.92 -4.38
C LEU A 49 7.86 8.92 -5.90
N ARG A 50 8.92 8.38 -6.51
CA ARG A 50 9.04 8.32 -7.96
C ARG A 50 8.32 7.13 -8.58
N ASN A 51 7.86 6.18 -7.76
CA ASN A 51 7.20 4.98 -8.26
C ASN A 51 5.72 5.25 -8.53
N LYS A 52 5.44 5.87 -9.67
CA LYS A 52 4.08 6.26 -10.01
C LYS A 52 3.14 5.07 -10.21
N PRO A 53 3.55 3.99 -10.89
CA PRO A 53 2.64 2.85 -11.04
C PRO A 53 2.17 2.29 -9.70
N SER A 54 3.05 2.19 -8.72
CA SER A 54 2.67 1.69 -7.41
C SER A 54 1.66 2.61 -6.74
N GLN A 55 1.85 3.92 -6.88
CA GLN A 55 0.91 4.88 -6.31
C GLN A 55 -0.47 4.77 -6.95
N GLU A 56 -0.51 4.51 -8.26
CA GLU A 56 -1.79 4.35 -8.94
C GLU A 56 -2.53 3.11 -8.45
N VAL A 57 -1.82 2.04 -8.17
CA VAL A 57 -2.44 0.84 -7.61
C VAL A 57 -3.04 1.17 -6.24
N MET A 58 -2.30 1.87 -5.40
CA MET A 58 -2.80 2.22 -4.08
C MET A 58 -4.05 3.08 -4.15
N LYS A 59 -4.06 4.04 -5.07
CA LYS A 59 -5.23 4.89 -5.26
C LYS A 59 -6.43 4.09 -5.74
N LYS A 60 -6.22 3.15 -6.65
CA LYS A 60 -7.31 2.31 -7.13
C LYS A 60 -7.90 1.44 -6.03
N MET A 61 -7.10 1.09 -5.04
CA MET A 61 -7.57 0.30 -3.91
C MET A 61 -8.29 1.14 -2.88
N GLY A 62 -8.42 2.44 -3.12
CA GLY A 62 -9.12 3.31 -2.20
C GLY A 62 -8.24 3.86 -1.09
N MET A 63 -6.93 3.71 -1.20
CA MET A 63 -6.03 4.22 -0.18
C MET A 63 -5.87 5.73 -0.30
N THR A 64 -5.73 6.38 0.84
CA THR A 64 -5.55 7.81 0.93
C THR A 64 -4.09 8.14 1.18
N LYS A 65 -3.58 9.15 0.49
CA LYS A 65 -2.22 9.60 0.73
C LYS A 65 -2.16 10.27 2.11
N GLU A 66 -1.25 9.76 2.96
CA GLU A 66 -1.07 10.32 4.29
C GLU A 66 0.01 11.39 4.32
N GLY A 67 1.03 11.24 3.51
CA GLY A 67 2.11 12.22 3.50
C GLY A 67 3.34 11.70 2.80
N ILE A 68 4.38 12.54 2.81
CA ILE A 68 5.65 12.21 2.20
C ILE A 68 6.72 12.36 3.27
N PHE A 69 7.55 11.33 3.42
CA PHE A 69 8.69 11.36 4.33
C PHE A 69 9.93 11.61 3.51
N ARG A 70 10.51 12.79 3.68
CA ARG A 70 11.66 13.18 2.87
C ARG A 70 12.90 12.45 3.30
N LYS A 71 13.67 11.94 2.33
CA LYS A 71 14.94 11.25 2.56
C LYS A 71 14.80 10.17 3.63
N HIS A 72 13.69 9.44 3.57
CA HIS A 72 13.31 8.50 4.62
C HIS A 72 13.97 7.13 4.47
N ALA A 73 14.26 6.72 3.25
CA ALA A 73 14.81 5.40 2.98
C ALA A 73 16.02 5.50 2.07
N ILE A 74 16.85 4.47 2.08
CA ILE A 74 18.02 4.40 1.22
C ILE A 74 17.80 3.30 0.20
N ALA A 75 17.95 3.64 -1.07
CA ALA A 75 17.86 2.69 -2.16
C ALA A 75 18.89 3.08 -3.21
N GLN A 76 19.61 2.10 -3.71
CA GLN A 76 20.63 2.33 -4.74
C GLN A 76 21.64 3.41 -4.30
N ASN A 77 22.03 3.35 -3.03
CA ASN A 77 23.00 4.27 -2.43
C ASN A 77 22.56 5.73 -2.40
N LYS A 78 21.25 5.97 -2.52
CA LYS A 78 20.71 7.31 -2.46
C LYS A 78 19.56 7.37 -1.48
N ARG A 79 19.41 8.49 -0.82
CA ARG A 79 18.26 8.72 0.03
C ARG A 79 17.06 9.02 -0.84
N ARG A 80 15.92 8.43 -0.47
CA ARG A 80 14.70 8.53 -1.27
C ARG A 80 13.57 9.09 -0.43
N ASP A 81 12.75 9.91 -1.05
CA ASP A 81 11.51 10.35 -0.44
C ASP A 81 10.49 9.22 -0.56
N ILE A 82 9.76 8.98 0.51
CA ILE A 82 8.79 7.89 0.58
C ILE A 82 7.40 8.48 0.71
N ILE A 83 6.48 8.01 -0.10
CA ILE A 83 5.08 8.40 0.00
C ILE A 83 4.31 7.29 0.70
N TYR A 84 3.42 7.69 1.61
CA TYR A 84 2.71 6.79 2.51
C TYR A 84 1.21 6.87 2.21
N PHE A 85 0.59 5.71 2.02
CA PHE A 85 -0.84 5.58 1.78
C PHE A 85 -1.44 4.67 2.83
N SER A 86 -2.73 4.85 3.11
CA SER A 86 -3.42 3.95 4.02
C SER A 86 -4.89 3.88 3.70
N ILE A 87 -5.53 2.83 4.21
CA ILE A 87 -6.98 2.72 4.18
C ILE A 87 -7.43 2.21 5.54
N LEU A 88 -8.44 2.86 6.09
CA LEU A 88 -9.02 2.45 7.36
C LEU A 88 -10.14 1.46 7.12
N LYS A 89 -10.38 0.56 8.07
CA LYS A 89 -11.46 -0.39 7.94
C LYS A 89 -12.79 0.30 7.70
N SER A 90 -13.00 1.45 8.36
CA SER A 90 -14.25 2.20 8.20
C SER A 90 -14.41 2.79 6.81
N GLU A 91 -13.32 2.93 6.06
CA GLU A 91 -13.35 3.46 4.70
C GLU A 91 -13.46 2.36 3.65
N TRP A 92 -13.19 1.13 4.06
CA TRP A 92 -13.14 0.01 3.12
C TRP A 92 -14.56 -0.43 2.75
N ARG A 93 -14.76 -0.64 1.45
CA ARG A 93 -16.03 -1.16 0.93
C ARG A 93 -15.72 -2.36 0.07
N GLU A 94 -16.36 -3.45 0.36
CA GLU A 94 -16.26 -4.62 -0.49
C GLU A 94 -17.05 -4.37 -1.77
N LYS A 95 -16.44 -4.68 -2.90
CA LYS A 95 -17.07 -4.44 -4.19
C LYS A 95 -17.47 -5.70 -4.87
#